data_725d5b5b255e85fabd5ac05d0e473214
#
_entry.id   725d5b5b255e85fabd5ac05d0e473214
#
_cell.length_a   1.000
_cell.length_b   1.000
_cell.length_c   1.000
_cell.angle_alpha   90.00
_cell.angle_beta   90.00
_cell.angle_gamma   90.00
#
_symmetry.space_group_name_H-M   'P 1'
#
loop_
_entity.id
_entity.type
_entity.pdbx_description
1 polymer ?
#
loop_
_entity_poly.entity_id
_entity_poly.type
_entity_poly.pdbx_seq_one_letter_code
_entity_poly.pdbx_strand_id
1 'polypeptide(L)'
;MPTISVDQALIDRLVSKHGYQHDTEYLAENLPLLGTDIDKCDAETLDIEIFPNRPDLLSGETLSRAIRNFIHNAPATPNLDIKQGKLELIVDSELKEIRPVVLGAVVRGVNSGASKMESDAFIKSLMDHQEKLHFALGRGRKRASIGVHDLTKIKPPFSVKAVTNDTHFTPLSMDNEMSIKQILLEHPKGIDYAHLLDGFDKYPVIVDAESRILSFPPIINGDHTTVTADTTEFFIDVTGWDYRSCEACLMLIAMQLEEYGGTIESVKLTTCDGSIKHLPNGDAIEHKLPKKLLNGLIGERLEESQISRAINRMGGKLISKDDEDITLLMPRWRFDILHPVDLLEDIAIGHGLSLIHI
;
A
#
# COMPACT_ATOMS: atom_id res chain seq x y z
N MET A 1 1.24 -18.13 -5.24
CA MET A 1 1.67 -16.76 -4.91
C MET A 1 0.72 -15.78 -5.59
N PRO A 2 0.56 -14.54 -5.17
CA PRO A 2 -0.35 -13.63 -5.86
C PRO A 2 0.20 -13.26 -7.25
N THR A 3 -0.61 -13.48 -8.29
CA THR A 3 -0.31 -13.06 -9.67
C THR A 3 -1.05 -11.75 -9.95
N ILE A 4 -0.40 -10.83 -10.63
CA ILE A 4 -1.00 -9.63 -11.17
C ILE A 4 -0.97 -9.70 -12.70
N SER A 5 -2.06 -9.22 -13.33
CA SER A 5 -2.15 -9.01 -14.76
C SER A 5 -2.20 -7.51 -14.99
N VAL A 6 -1.21 -6.98 -15.69
CA VAL A 6 -1.04 -5.54 -15.91
C VAL A 6 -1.05 -5.25 -17.39
N ASP A 7 -1.74 -4.17 -17.78
CA ASP A 7 -1.68 -3.63 -19.12
C ASP A 7 -0.27 -3.06 -19.38
N GLN A 8 0.40 -3.54 -20.44
CA GLN A 8 1.73 -3.09 -20.82
C GLN A 8 1.75 -1.57 -21.11
N ALA A 9 0.68 -1.05 -21.70
CA ALA A 9 0.56 0.39 -21.95
C ALA A 9 0.54 1.23 -20.66
N LEU A 10 0.04 0.69 -19.53
CA LEU A 10 0.11 1.36 -18.24
C LEU A 10 1.56 1.46 -17.76
N ILE A 11 2.32 0.35 -17.81
CA ILE A 11 3.72 0.34 -17.42
C ILE A 11 4.52 1.31 -18.27
N ASP A 12 4.38 1.24 -19.60
CA ASP A 12 5.09 2.11 -20.54
C ASP A 12 4.79 3.59 -20.28
N ARG A 13 3.52 3.93 -20.03
CA ARG A 13 3.09 5.30 -19.70
C ARG A 13 3.74 5.79 -18.40
N LEU A 14 3.71 4.99 -17.33
CA LEU A 14 4.24 5.39 -16.04
C LEU A 14 5.77 5.44 -16.01
N VAL A 15 6.43 4.60 -16.78
CA VAL A 15 7.89 4.61 -16.92
C VAL A 15 8.36 5.75 -17.82
N SER A 16 7.71 5.98 -18.96
CA SER A 16 8.05 7.04 -19.90
C SER A 16 7.79 8.44 -19.36
N LYS A 17 6.79 8.63 -18.50
CA LYS A 17 6.54 9.88 -17.76
C LYS A 17 7.79 10.41 -17.03
N HIS A 18 8.69 9.50 -16.63
CA HIS A 18 9.96 9.82 -15.98
C HIS A 18 11.17 9.80 -16.93
N GLY A 19 10.95 9.70 -18.24
CA GLY A 19 12.01 9.76 -19.25
C GLY A 19 12.70 8.43 -19.54
N TYR A 20 12.17 7.29 -19.08
CA TYR A 20 12.71 5.96 -19.31
C TYR A 20 11.87 5.20 -20.35
N GLN A 21 12.51 4.30 -21.09
CA GLN A 21 11.86 3.45 -22.09
C GLN A 21 12.51 2.07 -22.11
N HIS A 22 11.72 1.06 -22.39
CA HIS A 22 12.18 -0.32 -22.60
C HIS A 22 11.27 -0.98 -23.63
N ASP A 23 11.74 -2.03 -24.25
CA ASP A 23 10.90 -2.94 -25.02
C ASP A 23 10.47 -4.13 -24.14
N THR A 24 9.50 -4.85 -24.63
CA THR A 24 8.90 -6.00 -23.92
C THR A 24 9.91 -7.11 -23.65
N GLU A 25 10.84 -7.35 -24.59
CA GLU A 25 11.88 -8.39 -24.44
C GLU A 25 12.85 -8.04 -23.32
N TYR A 26 13.32 -6.78 -23.28
CA TYR A 26 14.20 -6.29 -22.23
C TYR A 26 13.52 -6.35 -20.84
N LEU A 27 12.23 -6.04 -20.76
CA LEU A 27 11.44 -6.16 -19.53
C LEU A 27 11.34 -7.61 -19.07
N ALA A 28 11.01 -8.52 -20.01
CA ALA A 28 10.87 -9.95 -19.72
C ALA A 28 12.17 -10.61 -19.22
N GLU A 29 13.32 -10.16 -19.74
CA GLU A 29 14.64 -10.68 -19.32
C GLU A 29 15.06 -10.16 -17.94
N ASN A 30 14.74 -8.92 -17.61
CA ASN A 30 15.30 -8.23 -16.44
C ASN A 30 14.38 -8.21 -15.21
N LEU A 31 13.06 -8.26 -15.40
CA LEU A 31 12.11 -8.18 -14.29
C LEU A 31 12.15 -9.40 -13.35
N PRO A 32 12.39 -10.65 -13.82
CA PRO A 32 12.58 -11.81 -12.94
C PRO A 32 13.73 -11.64 -11.95
N LEU A 33 14.76 -10.87 -12.32
CA LEU A 33 15.90 -10.61 -11.44
C LEU A 33 15.52 -9.80 -10.18
N LEU A 34 14.38 -9.11 -10.18
CA LEU A 34 13.86 -8.39 -9.03
C LEU A 34 13.27 -9.31 -7.93
N GLY A 35 13.13 -10.60 -8.22
CA GLY A 35 12.48 -11.57 -7.34
C GLY A 35 10.99 -11.74 -7.69
N THR A 36 10.71 -11.92 -8.99
CA THR A 36 9.37 -12.18 -9.53
C THR A 36 9.46 -13.32 -10.55
N ASP A 37 8.32 -13.87 -10.95
CA ASP A 37 8.26 -14.85 -12.05
C ASP A 37 7.26 -14.36 -13.09
N ILE A 38 7.59 -14.50 -14.37
CA ILE A 38 6.77 -14.00 -15.48
C ILE A 38 6.10 -15.19 -16.16
N ASP A 39 4.76 -15.23 -16.05
CA ASP A 39 3.93 -16.20 -16.77
C ASP A 39 3.72 -15.79 -18.23
N LYS A 40 3.57 -14.47 -18.47
CA LYS A 40 3.34 -13.89 -19.80
C LYS A 40 3.88 -12.48 -19.87
N CYS A 41 4.58 -12.14 -20.96
CA CYS A 41 4.97 -10.77 -21.26
C CYS A 41 4.92 -10.57 -22.78
N ASP A 42 3.91 -9.84 -23.25
CA ASP A 42 3.73 -9.48 -24.66
C ASP A 42 3.40 -7.99 -24.80
N ALA A 43 3.08 -7.54 -26.02
CA ALA A 43 2.80 -6.12 -26.29
C ALA A 43 1.54 -5.59 -25.59
N GLU A 44 0.66 -6.46 -25.10
CA GLU A 44 -0.61 -6.06 -24.49
C GLU A 44 -0.60 -6.26 -22.97
N THR A 45 -0.04 -7.38 -22.50
CA THR A 45 -0.21 -7.85 -21.11
C THR A 45 1.09 -8.34 -20.51
N LEU A 46 1.30 -7.99 -19.25
CA LEU A 46 2.27 -8.58 -18.35
C LEU A 46 1.55 -9.35 -17.25
N ASP A 47 1.66 -10.69 -17.25
CA ASP A 47 1.20 -11.54 -16.17
C ASP A 47 2.43 -11.96 -15.35
N ILE A 48 2.46 -11.54 -14.08
CA ILE A 48 3.63 -11.70 -13.23
C ILE A 48 3.23 -12.22 -11.84
N GLU A 49 3.93 -13.23 -11.38
CA GLU A 49 3.82 -13.77 -10.04
C GLU A 49 4.75 -13.00 -9.09
N ILE A 50 4.18 -12.44 -8.04
CA ILE A 50 4.91 -11.64 -7.05
C ILE A 50 5.22 -12.50 -5.83
N PHE A 51 6.46 -12.52 -5.39
CA PHE A 51 6.86 -13.26 -4.20
C PHE A 51 6.23 -12.65 -2.94
N PRO A 52 5.89 -13.48 -1.94
CA PRO A 52 5.14 -13.04 -0.75
C PRO A 52 5.84 -11.98 0.09
N ASN A 53 7.16 -11.87 0.00
CA ASN A 53 7.96 -10.85 0.67
C ASN A 53 7.88 -9.46 0.01
N ARG A 54 7.38 -9.38 -1.26
CA ARG A 54 7.33 -8.12 -2.04
C ARG A 54 5.89 -7.63 -2.30
N PRO A 55 5.08 -7.40 -1.26
CA PRO A 55 3.72 -6.88 -1.43
C PRO A 55 3.68 -5.47 -2.04
N ASP A 56 4.81 -4.77 -2.05
CA ASP A 56 5.00 -3.48 -2.70
C ASP A 56 4.97 -3.53 -4.24
N LEU A 57 4.90 -4.71 -4.84
CA LEU A 57 4.84 -4.93 -6.28
C LEU A 57 3.44 -5.36 -6.79
N LEU A 58 2.41 -5.33 -5.92
CA LEU A 58 1.08 -5.92 -6.21
C LEU A 58 0.16 -5.07 -7.09
N SER A 59 0.63 -3.96 -7.66
CA SER A 59 -0.08 -3.18 -8.69
C SER A 59 0.85 -2.75 -9.81
N GLY A 60 0.28 -2.45 -10.99
CA GLY A 60 1.05 -1.95 -12.13
C GLY A 60 1.78 -0.65 -11.80
N GLU A 61 1.18 0.21 -10.99
CA GLU A 61 1.72 1.50 -10.60
C GLU A 61 2.95 1.35 -9.69
N THR A 62 2.80 0.56 -8.63
CA THR A 62 3.92 0.33 -7.69
C THR A 62 5.03 -0.51 -8.32
N LEU A 63 4.67 -1.46 -9.20
CA LEU A 63 5.62 -2.21 -10.02
C LEU A 63 6.39 -1.28 -10.96
N SER A 64 5.73 -0.32 -11.65
CA SER A 64 6.39 0.66 -12.52
C SER A 64 7.43 1.49 -11.76
N ARG A 65 7.18 1.84 -10.50
CA ARG A 65 8.14 2.51 -9.63
C ARG A 65 9.39 1.64 -9.38
N ALA A 66 9.18 0.36 -9.08
CA ALA A 66 10.28 -0.59 -8.92
C ALA A 66 11.07 -0.81 -10.22
N ILE A 67 10.39 -0.91 -11.37
CA ILE A 67 11.02 -1.00 -12.71
C ILE A 67 11.94 0.19 -12.96
N ARG A 68 11.52 1.42 -12.65
CA ARG A 68 12.36 2.61 -12.81
C ARG A 68 13.67 2.50 -12.01
N ASN A 69 13.59 2.04 -10.77
CA ASN A 69 14.78 1.88 -9.94
C ASN A 69 15.63 0.68 -10.38
N PHE A 70 15.02 -0.49 -10.50
CA PHE A 70 15.74 -1.74 -10.70
C PHE A 70 16.30 -1.90 -12.11
N ILE A 71 15.47 -1.67 -13.13
CA ILE A 71 15.84 -1.87 -14.54
C ILE A 71 16.58 -0.66 -15.10
N HIS A 72 16.04 0.56 -14.85
CA HIS A 72 16.59 1.78 -15.42
C HIS A 72 17.60 2.48 -14.52
N ASN A 73 17.84 1.95 -13.30
CA ASN A 73 18.75 2.54 -12.32
C ASN A 73 18.44 4.03 -12.03
N ALA A 74 17.15 4.37 -12.07
CA ALA A 74 16.69 5.71 -11.66
C ALA A 74 17.12 6.01 -10.21
N PRO A 75 17.41 7.26 -9.87
CA PRO A 75 17.72 7.62 -8.50
C PRO A 75 16.58 7.22 -7.55
N ALA A 76 16.89 6.43 -6.53
CA ALA A 76 15.91 6.02 -5.54
C ALA A 76 15.46 7.20 -4.67
N THR A 77 14.15 7.26 -4.43
CA THR A 77 13.51 8.21 -3.51
C THR A 77 12.86 7.42 -2.36
N PRO A 78 13.64 7.01 -1.34
CA PRO A 78 13.11 6.18 -0.26
C PRO A 78 12.11 6.92 0.63
N ASN A 79 12.12 8.24 0.64
CA ASN A 79 11.09 9.06 1.28
C ASN A 79 9.90 9.25 0.33
N LEU A 80 8.71 9.30 0.90
CA LEU A 80 7.49 9.71 0.21
C LEU A 80 7.15 11.15 0.62
N ASP A 81 6.89 12.03 -0.37
CA ASP A 81 6.57 13.44 -0.08
C ASP A 81 5.15 13.55 0.44
N ILE A 82 5.01 13.58 1.77
CA ILE A 82 3.72 13.71 2.44
C ILE A 82 3.59 15.10 3.03
N LYS A 83 2.60 15.85 2.55
CA LYS A 83 2.28 17.17 3.10
C LYS A 83 1.53 17.03 4.41
N GLN A 84 1.71 17.99 5.32
CA GLN A 84 0.90 18.03 6.54
C GLN A 84 -0.51 18.47 6.20
N GLY A 85 -1.48 17.55 6.35
CA GLY A 85 -2.90 17.82 6.13
C GLY A 85 -3.60 18.41 7.35
N LYS A 86 -4.84 18.85 7.13
CA LYS A 86 -5.70 19.47 8.16
C LYS A 86 -6.84 18.56 8.61
N LEU A 87 -7.04 17.43 7.95
CA LEU A 87 -8.10 16.48 8.27
C LEU A 87 -7.84 15.84 9.63
N GLU A 88 -8.87 15.75 10.46
CA GLU A 88 -8.82 15.08 11.76
C GLU A 88 -9.58 13.76 11.73
N LEU A 89 -8.99 12.72 12.33
CA LEU A 89 -9.56 11.40 12.54
C LEU A 89 -9.46 11.06 14.03
N ILE A 90 -10.60 10.84 14.68
CA ILE A 90 -10.68 10.62 16.13
C ILE A 90 -11.17 9.21 16.37
N VAL A 91 -10.41 8.43 17.15
CA VAL A 91 -10.71 7.01 17.44
C VAL A 91 -11.25 6.90 18.85
N ASP A 92 -12.43 6.28 18.99
CA ASP A 92 -13.03 5.98 20.28
C ASP A 92 -12.15 4.99 21.09
N SER A 93 -12.00 5.26 22.38
CA SER A 93 -11.24 4.43 23.29
C SER A 93 -11.78 2.98 23.41
N GLU A 94 -13.08 2.77 23.21
CA GLU A 94 -13.70 1.43 23.23
C GLU A 94 -13.17 0.52 22.11
N LEU A 95 -12.60 1.07 21.04
CA LEU A 95 -12.03 0.29 19.93
C LEU A 95 -10.70 -0.40 20.25
N LYS A 96 -10.12 -0.10 21.41
CA LYS A 96 -8.86 -0.71 21.87
C LYS A 96 -8.91 -2.23 21.88
N GLU A 97 -10.03 -2.82 22.26
CA GLU A 97 -10.22 -4.27 22.35
C GLU A 97 -10.95 -4.86 21.12
N ILE A 98 -11.40 -4.01 20.18
CA ILE A 98 -12.18 -4.45 19.02
C ILE A 98 -11.35 -4.37 17.74
N ARG A 99 -10.70 -3.19 17.50
CA ARG A 99 -9.87 -2.93 16.32
C ARG A 99 -8.96 -1.72 16.59
N PRO A 100 -7.85 -1.92 17.31
CA PRO A 100 -7.09 -0.85 17.97
C PRO A 100 -6.31 0.04 17.00
N VAL A 101 -5.92 -0.48 15.84
CA VAL A 101 -5.14 0.27 14.86
C VAL A 101 -6.07 0.90 13.85
N VAL A 102 -6.03 2.22 13.77
CA VAL A 102 -6.71 3.01 12.75
C VAL A 102 -5.71 4.01 12.20
N LEU A 103 -5.60 4.07 10.89
CA LEU A 103 -4.74 5.00 10.15
C LEU A 103 -5.56 5.67 9.05
N GLY A 104 -5.14 6.85 8.60
CA GLY A 104 -5.78 7.53 7.49
C GLY A 104 -4.80 8.38 6.70
N ALA A 105 -5.11 8.60 5.43
CA ALA A 105 -4.43 9.52 4.53
C ALA A 105 -5.41 10.20 3.61
N VAL A 106 -5.04 11.37 3.11
CA VAL A 106 -5.75 12.06 2.03
C VAL A 106 -4.85 12.11 0.82
N VAL A 107 -5.41 11.93 -0.38
CA VAL A 107 -4.68 12.16 -1.63
C VAL A 107 -5.54 13.05 -2.52
N ARG A 108 -4.96 14.18 -2.97
CA ARG A 108 -5.68 15.19 -3.78
C ARG A 108 -5.04 15.39 -5.13
N GLY A 109 -5.89 15.76 -6.09
CA GLY A 109 -5.45 16.10 -7.43
C GLY A 109 -5.04 14.90 -8.27
N VAL A 110 -5.61 13.74 -8.00
CA VAL A 110 -5.40 12.53 -8.78
C VAL A 110 -6.03 12.71 -10.16
N ASN A 111 -5.24 12.45 -11.21
CA ASN A 111 -5.69 12.46 -12.59
C ASN A 111 -5.74 11.01 -13.12
N SER A 112 -6.89 10.41 -13.07
CA SER A 112 -7.11 8.99 -13.41
C SER A 112 -6.88 8.67 -14.89
N GLY A 113 -6.89 9.67 -15.79
CA GLY A 113 -6.66 9.50 -17.24
C GLY A 113 -7.34 10.57 -18.07
N ALA A 114 -7.01 10.61 -19.36
CA ALA A 114 -7.55 11.55 -20.32
C ALA A 114 -8.85 11.05 -20.98
N SER A 115 -9.18 9.77 -20.81
CA SER A 115 -10.37 9.13 -21.37
C SER A 115 -11.11 8.34 -20.31
N LYS A 116 -12.42 8.11 -20.55
CA LYS A 116 -13.23 7.27 -19.67
C LYS A 116 -12.64 5.85 -19.51
N MET A 117 -12.11 5.29 -20.60
CA MET A 117 -11.50 3.95 -20.57
C MET A 117 -10.29 3.90 -19.62
N GLU A 118 -9.43 4.93 -19.64
CA GLU A 118 -8.28 5.01 -18.72
C GLU A 118 -8.73 5.18 -17.27
N SER A 119 -9.76 6.02 -17.03
CA SER A 119 -10.29 6.23 -15.69
C SER A 119 -10.99 4.97 -15.13
N ASP A 120 -11.72 4.23 -15.97
CA ASP A 120 -12.32 2.95 -15.56
C ASP A 120 -11.22 1.90 -15.27
N ALA A 121 -10.16 1.85 -16.08
CA ALA A 121 -9.00 0.98 -15.86
C ALA A 121 -8.27 1.33 -14.55
N PHE A 122 -8.11 2.63 -14.25
CA PHE A 122 -7.53 3.10 -12.99
C PHE A 122 -8.35 2.63 -11.79
N ILE A 123 -9.70 2.81 -11.79
CA ILE A 123 -10.55 2.36 -10.69
C ILE A 123 -10.46 0.84 -10.52
N LYS A 124 -10.45 0.09 -11.61
CA LYS A 124 -10.25 -1.36 -11.55
C LYS A 124 -8.90 -1.72 -10.93
N SER A 125 -7.81 -1.09 -11.36
CA SER A 125 -6.47 -1.30 -10.79
C SER A 125 -6.43 -1.00 -9.30
N LEU A 126 -7.06 0.11 -8.86
CA LEU A 126 -7.14 0.50 -7.45
C LEU A 126 -7.88 -0.55 -6.62
N MET A 127 -9.02 -1.05 -7.09
CA MET A 127 -9.80 -2.08 -6.40
C MET A 127 -9.06 -3.42 -6.37
N ASP A 128 -8.44 -3.82 -7.47
CA ASP A 128 -7.63 -5.05 -7.54
C ASP A 128 -6.43 -4.99 -6.58
N HIS A 129 -5.73 -3.86 -6.51
CA HIS A 129 -4.63 -3.66 -5.57
C HIS A 129 -5.11 -3.75 -4.12
N GLN A 130 -6.22 -3.08 -3.80
CA GLN A 130 -6.83 -3.15 -2.47
C GLN A 130 -7.16 -4.60 -2.06
N GLU A 131 -7.78 -5.40 -2.93
CA GLU A 131 -8.12 -6.80 -2.62
C GLU A 131 -6.87 -7.67 -2.49
N LYS A 132 -5.83 -7.47 -3.31
CA LYS A 132 -4.55 -8.17 -3.17
C LYS A 132 -3.85 -7.85 -1.85
N LEU A 133 -3.86 -6.57 -1.43
CA LEU A 133 -3.32 -6.16 -0.13
C LEU A 133 -4.14 -6.72 1.03
N HIS A 134 -5.48 -6.76 0.92
CA HIS A 134 -6.33 -7.43 1.91
C HIS A 134 -5.95 -8.90 2.09
N PHE A 135 -5.64 -9.60 1.00
CA PHE A 135 -5.23 -11.00 1.04
C PHE A 135 -3.81 -11.15 1.60
N ALA A 136 -2.82 -10.44 1.02
CA ALA A 136 -1.40 -10.59 1.34
C ALA A 136 -1.08 -10.04 2.74
N LEU A 137 -1.03 -8.71 2.89
CA LEU A 137 -0.69 -8.03 4.15
C LEU A 137 -1.81 -8.11 5.18
N GLY A 138 -3.06 -7.96 4.73
CA GLY A 138 -4.25 -7.97 5.57
C GLY A 138 -4.59 -9.34 6.13
N ARG A 139 -4.06 -10.43 5.56
CA ARG A 139 -4.44 -11.82 5.89
C ARG A 139 -5.95 -12.02 5.91
N GLY A 140 -6.60 -11.75 4.77
CA GLY A 140 -8.05 -11.80 4.66
C GLY A 140 -8.72 -10.76 5.56
N ARG A 141 -8.22 -9.53 5.57
CA ARG A 141 -8.70 -8.37 6.35
C ARG A 141 -8.54 -8.49 7.88
N LYS A 142 -7.97 -9.58 8.39
CA LYS A 142 -7.75 -9.79 9.83
C LYS A 142 -6.72 -8.80 10.38
N ARG A 143 -5.54 -8.70 9.75
CA ARG A 143 -4.46 -7.81 10.21
C ARG A 143 -4.66 -6.37 9.80
N ALA A 144 -5.10 -6.16 8.55
CA ALA A 144 -5.39 -4.85 7.99
C ALA A 144 -6.55 -4.94 7.00
N SER A 145 -7.47 -3.98 7.05
CA SER A 145 -8.48 -3.74 6.01
C SER A 145 -8.40 -2.29 5.58
N ILE A 146 -8.66 -2.06 4.31
CA ILE A 146 -8.51 -0.78 3.63
C ILE A 146 -9.89 -0.31 3.18
N GLY A 147 -10.23 0.95 3.44
CA GLY A 147 -11.34 1.68 2.85
C GLY A 147 -10.80 2.79 1.95
N VAL A 148 -11.39 2.98 0.79
CA VAL A 148 -11.07 4.08 -0.12
C VAL A 148 -12.37 4.81 -0.45
N HIS A 149 -12.38 6.13 -0.24
CA HIS A 149 -13.57 6.96 -0.28
C HIS A 149 -13.37 8.20 -1.15
N ASP A 150 -14.43 8.62 -1.83
CA ASP A 150 -14.48 9.91 -2.49
C ASP A 150 -14.61 11.02 -1.45
N LEU A 151 -13.52 11.76 -1.22
CA LEU A 151 -13.44 12.79 -0.20
C LEU A 151 -14.41 13.94 -0.46
N THR A 152 -14.81 14.17 -1.70
CA THR A 152 -15.76 15.25 -2.06
C THR A 152 -17.19 15.00 -1.58
N LYS A 153 -17.52 13.74 -1.27
CA LYS A 153 -18.85 13.29 -0.83
C LYS A 153 -19.01 13.22 0.68
N ILE A 154 -17.93 13.41 1.44
CA ILE A 154 -17.88 13.22 2.90
C ILE A 154 -17.36 14.47 3.61
N LYS A 155 -17.78 14.69 4.85
CA LYS A 155 -17.49 15.91 5.59
C LYS A 155 -16.64 15.66 6.83
N PRO A 156 -15.37 16.11 6.85
CA PRO A 156 -14.54 16.02 8.06
C PRO A 156 -15.04 16.96 9.19
N PRO A 157 -14.67 16.75 10.47
CA PRO A 157 -13.78 15.69 10.93
C PRO A 157 -14.41 14.29 10.91
N PHE A 158 -13.58 13.27 10.86
CA PHE A 158 -14.02 11.87 10.91
C PHE A 158 -13.85 11.28 12.30
N SER A 159 -14.75 10.37 12.67
CA SER A 159 -14.66 9.64 13.94
C SER A 159 -14.84 8.16 13.72
N VAL A 160 -14.03 7.35 14.40
CA VAL A 160 -14.21 5.90 14.44
C VAL A 160 -14.86 5.54 15.74
N LYS A 161 -16.06 4.99 15.68
CA LYS A 161 -16.93 4.73 16.83
C LYS A 161 -17.22 3.24 17.00
N ALA A 162 -17.43 2.84 18.26
CA ALA A 162 -17.97 1.54 18.60
C ALA A 162 -19.51 1.63 18.70
N VAL A 163 -20.23 0.96 17.82
CA VAL A 163 -21.69 1.02 17.73
C VAL A 163 -22.32 -0.35 17.94
N THR A 164 -23.63 -0.38 18.23
CA THR A 164 -24.40 -1.60 18.39
C THR A 164 -24.89 -2.17 17.06
N ASN A 165 -25.35 -3.39 17.04
CA ASN A 165 -25.76 -4.14 15.85
C ASN A 165 -27.06 -3.65 15.19
N ASP A 166 -27.80 -2.76 15.84
CA ASP A 166 -29.01 -2.09 15.33
C ASP A 166 -28.70 -0.77 14.59
N THR A 167 -27.45 -0.37 14.51
CA THR A 167 -27.02 0.79 13.70
C THR A 167 -27.22 0.50 12.21
N HIS A 168 -27.78 1.47 11.48
CA HIS A 168 -28.16 1.31 10.07
C HIS A 168 -27.34 2.24 9.16
N PHE A 169 -27.07 1.76 7.95
CA PHE A 169 -26.56 2.56 6.83
C PHE A 169 -26.78 1.80 5.51
N THR A 170 -26.61 2.48 4.38
CA THR A 170 -26.66 1.85 3.06
C THR A 170 -25.29 1.30 2.68
N PRO A 171 -25.06 -0.03 2.64
CA PRO A 171 -23.79 -0.61 2.21
C PRO A 171 -23.53 -0.38 0.73
N LEU A 172 -22.25 -0.39 0.36
CA LEU A 172 -21.80 -0.25 -1.03
C LEU A 172 -22.57 -1.21 -1.98
N SER A 173 -23.05 -0.66 -3.08
CA SER A 173 -23.84 -1.37 -4.11
C SER A 173 -25.19 -1.91 -3.63
N MET A 174 -25.75 -1.35 -2.57
CA MET A 174 -27.10 -1.65 -2.10
C MET A 174 -27.99 -0.40 -2.22
N ASP A 175 -29.28 -0.60 -2.51
CA ASP A 175 -30.26 0.50 -2.65
C ASP A 175 -30.91 0.86 -1.31
N ASN A 176 -30.85 -0.04 -0.31
CA ASN A 176 -31.58 0.12 0.94
C ASN A 176 -30.63 0.13 2.15
N GLU A 177 -31.05 0.83 3.20
CA GLU A 177 -30.39 0.75 4.49
C GLU A 177 -30.50 -0.66 5.08
N MET A 178 -29.40 -1.11 5.69
CA MET A 178 -29.32 -2.37 6.44
C MET A 178 -28.73 -2.11 7.82
N SER A 179 -29.24 -2.81 8.82
CA SER A 179 -28.57 -2.84 10.13
C SER A 179 -27.26 -3.61 10.04
N ILE A 180 -26.30 -3.30 10.94
CA ILE A 180 -25.05 -4.09 11.07
C ILE A 180 -25.35 -5.58 11.20
N LYS A 181 -26.41 -5.94 11.97
CA LYS A 181 -26.84 -7.33 12.10
C LYS A 181 -27.26 -7.93 10.75
N GLN A 182 -28.05 -7.22 9.97
CA GLN A 182 -28.47 -7.68 8.63
C GLN A 182 -27.27 -7.79 7.69
N ILE A 183 -26.35 -6.82 7.70
CA ILE A 183 -25.14 -6.86 6.88
C ILE A 183 -24.34 -8.13 7.18
N LEU A 184 -24.12 -8.45 8.45
CA LEU A 184 -23.35 -9.63 8.84
C LEU A 184 -24.02 -10.96 8.46
N LEU A 185 -25.35 -11.00 8.35
CA LEU A 185 -26.12 -12.22 8.09
C LEU A 185 -26.51 -12.39 6.62
N GLU A 186 -26.73 -11.28 5.88
CA GLU A 186 -27.39 -11.30 4.57
C GLU A 186 -26.50 -10.73 3.45
N HIS A 187 -25.59 -9.77 3.77
CA HIS A 187 -24.72 -9.18 2.76
C HIS A 187 -23.56 -10.11 2.43
N PRO A 188 -23.19 -10.35 1.14
CA PRO A 188 -22.10 -11.26 0.77
C PRO A 188 -20.79 -11.01 1.52
N LYS A 189 -20.33 -9.76 1.56
CA LYS A 189 -19.11 -9.40 2.34
C LYS A 189 -19.30 -9.56 3.84
N GLY A 190 -20.52 -9.39 4.36
CA GLY A 190 -20.85 -9.68 5.76
C GLY A 190 -20.67 -11.16 6.07
N ILE A 191 -21.27 -12.04 5.27
CA ILE A 191 -21.14 -13.49 5.41
C ILE A 191 -19.69 -13.95 5.33
N ASP A 192 -18.91 -13.42 4.36
CA ASP A 192 -17.50 -13.78 4.17
C ASP A 192 -16.62 -13.39 5.38
N TYR A 193 -16.89 -12.24 6.00
CA TYR A 193 -15.98 -11.64 6.97
C TYR A 193 -16.55 -11.46 8.39
N ALA A 194 -17.83 -11.87 8.65
CA ALA A 194 -18.45 -11.78 9.98
C ALA A 194 -17.59 -12.42 11.09
N HIS A 195 -16.94 -13.54 10.78
CA HIS A 195 -16.06 -14.27 11.69
C HIS A 195 -14.90 -13.43 12.28
N LEU A 196 -14.54 -12.32 11.64
CA LEU A 196 -13.52 -11.39 12.14
C LEU A 196 -14.03 -10.51 13.31
N LEU A 197 -15.34 -10.48 13.50
CA LEU A 197 -16.03 -9.71 14.52
C LEU A 197 -16.76 -10.59 15.54
N ASP A 198 -16.53 -11.92 15.51
CA ASP A 198 -17.12 -12.85 16.45
C ASP A 198 -16.69 -12.54 17.89
N GLY A 199 -17.67 -12.57 18.81
CA GLY A 199 -17.44 -12.34 20.22
C GLY A 199 -17.43 -10.88 20.67
N PHE A 200 -17.68 -9.93 19.76
CA PHE A 200 -17.85 -8.52 20.10
C PHE A 200 -19.33 -8.12 20.15
N ASP A 201 -19.72 -7.36 21.17
CA ASP A 201 -21.06 -6.77 21.32
C ASP A 201 -21.17 -5.41 20.62
N LYS A 202 -20.04 -4.80 20.27
CA LYS A 202 -19.93 -3.53 19.55
C LYS A 202 -19.06 -3.66 18.31
N TYR A 203 -19.34 -2.84 17.33
CA TYR A 203 -18.78 -2.91 15.98
C TYR A 203 -18.14 -1.58 15.57
N PRO A 204 -16.97 -1.59 14.91
CA PRO A 204 -16.32 -0.37 14.50
C PRO A 204 -17.02 0.22 13.27
N VAL A 205 -17.31 1.51 13.30
CA VAL A 205 -17.76 2.26 12.12
C VAL A 205 -16.99 3.57 12.03
N ILE A 206 -16.74 4.03 10.82
CA ILE A 206 -16.17 5.35 10.54
C ILE A 206 -17.33 6.26 10.13
N VAL A 207 -17.42 7.41 10.77
CA VAL A 207 -18.48 8.39 10.51
C VAL A 207 -17.91 9.76 10.19
N ASP A 208 -18.62 10.53 9.39
CA ASP A 208 -18.31 11.94 9.11
C ASP A 208 -18.96 12.90 10.13
N ALA A 209 -18.75 14.21 9.94
CA ALA A 209 -19.31 15.26 10.79
C ALA A 209 -20.85 15.32 10.78
N GLU A 210 -21.50 14.77 9.75
CA GLU A 210 -22.96 14.66 9.66
C GLU A 210 -23.47 13.32 10.21
N SER A 211 -22.61 12.54 10.86
CA SER A 211 -22.91 11.19 11.39
C SER A 211 -23.29 10.16 10.32
N ARG A 212 -22.95 10.38 9.06
CA ARG A 212 -23.10 9.37 8.00
C ARG A 212 -21.96 8.35 8.10
N ILE A 213 -22.31 7.08 7.98
CA ILE A 213 -21.33 5.96 8.08
C ILE A 213 -20.60 5.81 6.75
N LEU A 214 -19.28 6.11 6.76
CA LEU A 214 -18.40 5.94 5.60
C LEU A 214 -18.05 4.47 5.38
N SER A 215 -17.84 3.75 6.48
CA SER A 215 -17.30 2.41 6.44
C SER A 215 -17.67 1.63 7.70
N PHE A 216 -17.87 0.33 7.54
CA PHE A 216 -18.00 -0.68 8.60
C PHE A 216 -16.81 -1.65 8.48
N PRO A 217 -15.62 -1.29 8.99
CA PRO A 217 -14.46 -2.16 8.91
C PRO A 217 -14.63 -3.44 9.76
N PRO A 218 -14.11 -4.59 9.32
CA PRO A 218 -13.40 -4.84 8.07
C PRO A 218 -14.33 -5.29 6.92
N ILE A 219 -15.62 -5.01 7.00
CA ILE A 219 -16.67 -5.63 6.18
C ILE A 219 -16.89 -4.86 4.86
N ILE A 220 -17.40 -3.60 4.94
CA ILE A 220 -17.85 -2.88 3.75
C ILE A 220 -17.93 -1.37 3.96
N ASN A 221 -17.76 -0.61 2.87
CA ASN A 221 -17.94 0.83 2.84
C ASN A 221 -19.42 1.21 2.68
N GLY A 222 -19.76 2.46 3.02
CA GLY A 222 -21.06 3.06 2.73
C GLY A 222 -21.18 3.46 1.27
N ASP A 223 -22.36 3.28 0.66
CA ASP A 223 -22.59 3.52 -0.76
C ASP A 223 -22.31 4.98 -1.17
N HIS A 224 -22.68 5.95 -0.34
CA HIS A 224 -22.48 7.38 -0.63
C HIS A 224 -21.00 7.80 -0.74
N THR A 225 -20.06 6.96 -0.31
CA THR A 225 -18.61 7.24 -0.38
C THR A 225 -17.94 6.66 -1.63
N THR A 226 -18.72 6.05 -2.52
CA THR A 226 -18.22 5.30 -3.67
C THR A 226 -17.31 6.15 -4.55
N VAL A 227 -16.10 5.65 -4.79
CA VAL A 227 -15.16 6.22 -5.76
C VAL A 227 -15.61 5.87 -7.18
N THR A 228 -15.44 6.84 -8.07
CA THR A 228 -15.82 6.72 -9.48
C THR A 228 -14.68 7.24 -10.38
N ALA A 229 -14.83 7.07 -11.67
CA ALA A 229 -13.88 7.59 -12.66
C ALA A 229 -13.64 9.12 -12.54
N ASP A 230 -14.58 9.86 -11.97
CA ASP A 230 -14.50 11.31 -11.78
C ASP A 230 -13.88 11.72 -10.44
N THR A 231 -13.59 10.76 -9.56
CA THR A 231 -13.01 11.05 -8.25
C THR A 231 -11.56 11.52 -8.39
N THR A 232 -11.27 12.72 -7.87
CA THR A 232 -9.93 13.31 -7.88
C THR A 232 -9.33 13.51 -6.48
N GLU A 233 -10.17 13.39 -5.45
CA GLU A 233 -9.77 13.52 -4.05
C GLU A 233 -10.20 12.28 -3.26
N PHE A 234 -9.24 11.67 -2.58
CA PHE A 234 -9.45 10.41 -1.89
C PHE A 234 -9.19 10.54 -0.40
N PHE A 235 -10.03 9.94 0.40
CA PHE A 235 -9.72 9.59 1.79
C PHE A 235 -9.50 8.08 1.84
N ILE A 236 -8.37 7.69 2.43
CA ILE A 236 -8.02 6.29 2.65
C ILE A 236 -8.05 6.04 4.14
N ASP A 237 -8.80 5.04 4.59
CA ASP A 237 -8.71 4.50 5.94
C ASP A 237 -8.09 3.10 5.92
N VAL A 238 -7.30 2.79 6.93
CA VAL A 238 -6.83 1.44 7.17
C VAL A 238 -7.01 1.11 8.63
N THR A 239 -7.72 0.00 8.89
CA THR A 239 -7.99 -0.44 10.25
C THR A 239 -7.50 -1.88 10.47
N GLY A 240 -7.08 -2.21 11.69
CA GLY A 240 -6.59 -3.57 11.94
C GLY A 240 -6.09 -3.83 13.35
N TRP A 241 -5.34 -4.94 13.45
CA TRP A 241 -4.68 -5.38 14.67
C TRP A 241 -3.15 -5.22 14.62
N ASP A 242 -2.59 -5.12 13.42
CA ASP A 242 -1.14 -5.03 13.22
C ASP A 242 -0.78 -3.69 12.58
N TYR A 243 -0.14 -2.82 13.37
CA TYR A 243 0.23 -1.47 12.94
C TYR A 243 1.09 -1.49 11.67
N ARG A 244 2.06 -2.40 11.59
CA ARG A 244 2.98 -2.47 10.45
C ARG A 244 2.28 -2.86 9.15
N SER A 245 1.38 -3.85 9.21
CA SER A 245 0.54 -4.21 8.05
C SER A 245 -0.38 -3.08 7.65
N CYS A 246 -0.99 -2.36 8.61
CA CYS A 246 -1.85 -1.22 8.33
C CYS A 246 -1.07 -0.06 7.70
N GLU A 247 0.12 0.28 8.23
CA GLU A 247 0.98 1.34 7.69
C GLU A 247 1.41 1.02 6.26
N ALA A 248 1.88 -0.21 5.99
CA ALA A 248 2.27 -0.64 4.66
C ALA A 248 1.09 -0.59 3.67
N CYS A 249 -0.08 -1.08 4.05
CA CYS A 249 -1.29 -0.99 3.21
C CYS A 249 -1.65 0.46 2.87
N LEU A 250 -1.64 1.35 3.87
CA LEU A 250 -1.93 2.77 3.67
C LEU A 250 -0.95 3.43 2.70
N MET A 251 0.35 3.19 2.91
CA MET A 251 1.42 3.75 2.08
C MET A 251 1.33 3.27 0.63
N LEU A 252 1.06 1.98 0.41
CA LEU A 252 1.00 1.39 -0.93
C LEU A 252 -0.19 1.91 -1.74
N ILE A 253 -1.37 2.08 -1.13
CA ILE A 253 -2.53 2.69 -1.80
C ILE A 253 -2.27 4.19 -2.06
N ALA A 254 -1.72 4.91 -1.09
CA ALA A 254 -1.39 6.33 -1.29
C ALA A 254 -0.34 6.53 -2.40
N MET A 255 0.68 5.67 -2.45
CA MET A 255 1.71 5.67 -3.50
C MET A 255 1.15 5.34 -4.88
N GLN A 256 0.17 4.40 -4.97
CA GLN A 256 -0.53 4.14 -6.23
C GLN A 256 -1.21 5.40 -6.76
N LEU A 257 -1.91 6.14 -5.89
CA LEU A 257 -2.58 7.40 -6.26
C LEU A 257 -1.59 8.52 -6.62
N GLU A 258 -0.39 8.55 -5.98
CA GLU A 258 0.68 9.49 -6.30
C GLU A 258 1.21 9.30 -7.73
N GLU A 259 1.28 8.07 -8.24
CA GLU A 259 1.71 7.80 -9.62
C GLU A 259 0.80 8.48 -10.66
N TYR A 260 -0.44 8.77 -10.30
CA TYR A 260 -1.39 9.56 -11.08
C TYR A 260 -1.36 11.08 -10.77
N GLY A 261 -0.29 11.55 -10.13
CA GLY A 261 -0.07 12.97 -9.83
C GLY A 261 -0.73 13.44 -8.53
N GLY A 262 -1.29 12.55 -7.75
CA GLY A 262 -1.89 12.87 -6.46
C GLY A 262 -0.88 13.41 -5.45
N THR A 263 -1.29 14.40 -4.66
CA THR A 263 -0.53 14.91 -3.51
C THR A 263 -1.02 14.23 -2.25
N ILE A 264 -0.13 13.55 -1.53
CA ILE A 264 -0.45 12.86 -0.29
C ILE A 264 -0.42 13.84 0.88
N GLU A 265 -1.45 13.81 1.72
CA GLU A 265 -1.55 14.58 2.96
C GLU A 265 -1.69 13.65 4.15
N SER A 266 -0.97 13.96 5.23
CA SER A 266 -1.16 13.29 6.52
C SER A 266 -2.46 13.73 7.19
N VAL A 267 -2.99 12.85 8.05
CA VAL A 267 -4.18 13.09 8.86
C VAL A 267 -3.75 13.28 10.32
N LYS A 268 -4.34 14.24 11.02
CA LYS A 268 -4.21 14.40 12.47
C LYS A 268 -5.06 13.32 13.14
N LEU A 269 -4.40 12.28 13.61
CA LEU A 269 -5.03 11.14 14.26
C LEU A 269 -5.00 11.28 15.77
N THR A 270 -6.17 11.18 16.42
CA THR A 270 -6.28 10.90 17.86
C THR A 270 -6.56 9.41 18.02
N THR A 271 -5.60 8.67 18.55
CA THR A 271 -5.69 7.21 18.72
C THR A 271 -6.58 6.81 19.87
N CYS A 272 -6.96 5.53 19.98
CA CYS A 272 -7.83 5.01 21.04
C CYS A 272 -7.24 5.19 22.48
N ASP A 273 -5.93 5.39 22.62
CA ASP A 273 -5.27 5.74 23.88
C ASP A 273 -5.16 7.27 24.12
N GLY A 274 -5.73 8.08 23.24
CA GLY A 274 -5.74 9.54 23.32
C GLY A 274 -4.47 10.22 22.83
N SER A 275 -3.47 9.50 22.32
CA SER A 275 -2.28 10.11 21.74
C SER A 275 -2.58 10.75 20.39
N ILE A 276 -1.92 11.88 20.09
CA ILE A 276 -2.09 12.62 18.84
C ILE A 276 -0.87 12.40 17.95
N LYS A 277 -1.11 12.01 16.69
CA LYS A 277 -0.07 11.76 15.68
C LYS A 277 -0.48 12.37 14.35
N HIS A 278 0.49 12.71 13.52
CA HIS A 278 0.28 13.03 12.11
C HIS A 278 0.77 11.86 11.27
N LEU A 279 -0.13 11.15 10.61
CA LEU A 279 0.15 9.92 9.87
C LEU A 279 -0.54 9.97 8.49
N PRO A 280 0.03 9.29 7.48
CA PRO A 280 1.26 8.53 7.51
C PRO A 280 2.50 9.43 7.60
N ASN A 281 3.64 8.82 8.01
CA ASN A 281 4.96 9.45 7.93
C ASN A 281 5.65 8.95 6.66
N GLY A 282 6.13 9.87 5.82
CA GLY A 282 6.81 9.56 4.56
C GLY A 282 8.31 9.32 4.69
N ASP A 283 8.92 9.55 5.87
CA ASP A 283 10.35 9.39 6.06
C ASP A 283 10.76 7.92 5.95
N ALA A 284 11.85 7.68 5.23
CA ALA A 284 12.48 6.37 5.15
C ALA A 284 13.00 5.91 6.52
N ILE A 285 13.18 4.61 6.65
CA ILE A 285 13.70 4.01 7.87
C ILE A 285 15.20 3.77 7.71
N GLU A 286 15.97 4.21 8.71
CA GLU A 286 17.38 3.92 8.79
C GLU A 286 17.62 2.51 9.32
N HIS A 287 18.46 1.77 8.62
CA HIS A 287 18.87 0.41 8.97
C HIS A 287 20.38 0.29 8.98
N LYS A 288 20.90 -0.57 9.86
CA LYS A 288 22.30 -0.93 9.93
C LYS A 288 22.54 -2.35 9.48
N LEU A 289 23.49 -2.55 8.58
CA LEU A 289 23.97 -3.84 8.10
C LEU A 289 25.43 -4.04 8.52
N PRO A 290 25.73 -5.01 9.41
CA PRO A 290 27.10 -5.33 9.76
C PRO A 290 27.92 -5.79 8.55
N LYS A 291 29.07 -5.16 8.28
CA LYS A 291 29.97 -5.53 7.18
C LYS A 291 30.43 -7.00 7.24
N LYS A 292 30.62 -7.50 8.47
CA LYS A 292 30.99 -8.91 8.67
C LYS A 292 29.94 -9.85 8.11
N LEU A 293 28.65 -9.50 8.27
CA LEU A 293 27.55 -10.29 7.73
C LEU A 293 27.54 -10.22 6.21
N LEU A 294 27.66 -9.02 5.64
CA LEU A 294 27.69 -8.82 4.18
C LEU A 294 28.84 -9.61 3.53
N ASN A 295 30.08 -9.39 4.00
CA ASN A 295 31.26 -10.05 3.43
C ASN A 295 31.24 -11.57 3.62
N GLY A 296 30.63 -12.06 4.72
CA GLY A 296 30.56 -13.50 5.03
C GLY A 296 29.58 -14.27 4.17
N LEU A 297 28.49 -13.62 3.70
CA LEU A 297 27.43 -14.30 2.95
C LEU A 297 27.53 -14.03 1.44
N ILE A 298 27.94 -12.86 1.00
CA ILE A 298 28.13 -12.58 -0.45
C ILE A 298 29.38 -13.30 -1.00
N GLY A 299 30.36 -13.57 -0.15
CA GLY A 299 31.59 -14.29 -0.55
C GLY A 299 32.64 -13.42 -1.25
N GLU A 300 32.32 -12.16 -1.53
CA GLU A 300 33.25 -11.17 -2.07
C GLU A 300 33.14 -9.85 -1.33
N ARG A 301 34.17 -9.01 -1.47
CA ARG A 301 34.18 -7.68 -0.88
C ARG A 301 33.65 -6.65 -1.86
N LEU A 302 32.45 -6.14 -1.59
CA LEU A 302 31.85 -5.07 -2.40
C LEU A 302 32.42 -3.71 -2.03
N GLU A 303 32.74 -2.94 -3.06
CA GLU A 303 33.10 -1.53 -2.91
C GLU A 303 31.85 -0.69 -2.60
N GLU A 304 32.05 0.49 -2.02
CA GLU A 304 30.96 1.38 -1.62
C GLU A 304 30.04 1.77 -2.81
N SER A 305 30.64 2.02 -3.97
CA SER A 305 29.92 2.33 -5.20
C SER A 305 29.02 1.18 -5.68
N GLN A 306 29.46 -0.08 -5.50
CA GLN A 306 28.70 -1.26 -5.84
C GLN A 306 27.52 -1.43 -4.89
N ILE A 307 27.73 -1.26 -3.58
CA ILE A 307 26.66 -1.30 -2.57
C ILE A 307 25.64 -0.17 -2.80
N SER A 308 26.14 1.04 -3.06
CA SER A 308 25.27 2.20 -3.35
C SER A 308 24.39 1.96 -4.58
N ARG A 309 24.97 1.43 -5.65
CA ARG A 309 24.21 1.08 -6.87
C ARG A 309 23.20 -0.04 -6.62
N ALA A 310 23.62 -1.09 -5.91
CA ALA A 310 22.76 -2.22 -5.61
C ALA A 310 21.53 -1.80 -4.82
N ILE A 311 21.73 -1.05 -3.73
CA ILE A 311 20.62 -0.63 -2.88
C ILE A 311 19.73 0.42 -3.56
N ASN A 312 20.30 1.28 -4.44
CA ASN A 312 19.52 2.21 -5.26
C ASN A 312 18.54 1.47 -6.18
N ARG A 313 18.98 0.37 -6.80
CA ARG A 313 18.13 -0.48 -7.64
C ARG A 313 16.97 -1.08 -6.84
N MET A 314 17.13 -1.32 -5.55
CA MET A 314 16.09 -1.84 -4.65
C MET A 314 15.24 -0.73 -4.00
N GLY A 315 15.40 0.52 -4.42
CA GLY A 315 14.64 1.68 -3.94
C GLY A 315 15.17 2.31 -2.66
N GLY A 316 16.31 1.84 -2.14
CA GLY A 316 16.97 2.38 -0.95
C GLY A 316 18.11 3.34 -1.26
N LYS A 317 18.78 3.85 -0.23
CA LYS A 317 19.91 4.76 -0.36
C LYS A 317 21.00 4.45 0.67
N LEU A 318 22.24 4.41 0.22
CA LEU A 318 23.41 4.34 1.11
C LEU A 318 23.63 5.70 1.77
N ILE A 319 23.77 5.73 3.11
CA ILE A 319 24.05 6.94 3.89
C ILE A 319 25.49 7.01 4.29
N SER A 320 26.02 5.93 4.88
CA SER A 320 27.41 5.86 5.32
C SER A 320 27.91 4.40 5.36
N LYS A 321 29.24 4.28 5.33
CA LYS A 321 29.96 3.04 5.51
C LYS A 321 31.17 3.32 6.41
N ASP A 322 31.09 2.90 7.66
CA ASP A 322 32.18 2.98 8.63
C ASP A 322 32.94 1.63 8.72
N ASP A 323 33.77 1.42 9.73
CA ASP A 323 34.59 0.21 9.86
C ASP A 323 33.75 -1.05 10.22
N GLU A 324 32.63 -0.90 10.90
CA GLU A 324 31.81 -1.98 11.41
C GLU A 324 30.52 -2.18 10.60
N ASP A 325 29.83 -1.09 10.27
CA ASP A 325 28.50 -1.10 9.72
C ASP A 325 28.37 -0.36 8.37
N ILE A 326 27.30 -0.68 7.67
CA ILE A 326 26.77 0.05 6.52
C ILE A 326 25.40 0.58 6.93
N THR A 327 25.20 1.90 6.83
CA THR A 327 23.93 2.55 7.14
C THR A 327 23.14 2.81 5.85
N LEU A 328 21.94 2.28 5.78
CA LEU A 328 21.05 2.36 4.63
C LEU A 328 19.72 3.01 5.01
N LEU A 329 19.16 3.83 4.12
CA LEU A 329 17.75 4.26 4.18
C LEU A 329 16.91 3.36 3.29
N MET A 330 15.88 2.73 3.86
CA MET A 330 14.93 1.92 3.12
C MET A 330 13.53 2.53 3.19
N PRO A 331 12.74 2.42 2.11
CA PRO A 331 11.38 2.93 2.11
C PRO A 331 10.52 2.28 3.20
N ARG A 332 9.68 3.07 3.84
CA ARG A 332 8.79 2.60 4.92
C ARG A 332 7.75 1.58 4.44
N TRP A 333 7.38 1.59 3.16
CA TRP A 333 6.46 0.60 2.57
C TRP A 333 7.10 -0.77 2.27
N ARG A 334 8.44 -0.90 2.39
CA ARG A 334 9.15 -2.18 2.32
C ARG A 334 8.88 -2.98 3.60
N PHE A 335 7.76 -3.70 3.56
CA PHE A 335 7.28 -4.52 4.67
C PHE A 335 8.20 -5.70 5.00
N ASP A 336 8.94 -6.16 4.03
CA ASP A 336 9.85 -7.29 4.07
C ASP A 336 11.14 -7.04 4.87
N ILE A 337 11.60 -5.79 4.99
CA ILE A 337 12.83 -5.47 5.72
C ILE A 337 12.63 -5.59 7.23
N LEU A 338 13.06 -6.71 7.80
CA LEU A 338 12.92 -7.07 9.22
C LEU A 338 14.25 -7.19 9.94
N HIS A 339 15.26 -7.72 9.24
CA HIS A 339 16.57 -8.06 9.78
C HIS A 339 17.68 -7.60 8.82
N PRO A 340 18.94 -7.47 9.31
CA PRO A 340 20.07 -7.13 8.44
C PRO A 340 20.25 -8.07 7.25
N VAL A 341 19.80 -9.33 7.35
CA VAL A 341 19.89 -10.29 6.25
C VAL A 341 19.00 -9.93 5.07
N ASP A 342 17.87 -9.26 5.32
CA ASP A 342 16.96 -8.80 4.25
C ASP A 342 17.61 -7.67 3.43
N LEU A 343 18.39 -6.80 4.08
CA LEU A 343 19.20 -5.78 3.40
C LEU A 343 20.33 -6.40 2.58
N LEU A 344 20.89 -7.49 3.08
CA LEU A 344 21.92 -8.24 2.35
C LEU A 344 21.31 -8.89 1.10
N GLU A 345 20.12 -9.47 1.19
CA GLU A 345 19.37 -10.00 0.05
C GLU A 345 19.12 -8.91 -0.99
N ASP A 346 18.66 -7.72 -0.57
CA ASP A 346 18.49 -6.57 -1.46
C ASP A 346 19.81 -6.16 -2.15
N ILE A 347 20.92 -6.13 -1.41
CA ILE A 347 22.22 -5.82 -2.01
C ILE A 347 22.63 -6.92 -3.02
N ALA A 348 22.42 -8.19 -2.70
CA ALA A 348 22.73 -9.31 -3.60
C ALA A 348 21.91 -9.21 -4.90
N ILE A 349 20.58 -9.05 -4.80
CA ILE A 349 19.67 -8.87 -5.93
C ILE A 349 20.06 -7.64 -6.75
N GLY A 350 20.23 -6.49 -6.10
CA GLY A 350 20.58 -5.22 -6.75
C GLY A 350 21.96 -5.23 -7.40
N HIS A 351 22.91 -6.02 -6.88
CA HIS A 351 24.23 -6.22 -7.47
C HIS A 351 24.18 -7.13 -8.71
N GLY A 352 23.13 -7.96 -8.82
CA GLY A 352 22.95 -8.89 -9.94
C GLY A 352 23.34 -10.32 -9.62
N LEU A 353 23.48 -10.68 -8.34
CA LEU A 353 23.61 -12.06 -7.91
C LEU A 353 22.24 -12.74 -8.01
N SER A 354 22.08 -13.60 -9.00
CA SER A 354 20.84 -14.38 -9.12
C SER A 354 20.77 -15.44 -8.03
N LEU A 355 19.78 -15.31 -7.14
CA LEU A 355 19.51 -16.34 -6.12
C LEU A 355 19.02 -17.67 -6.72
N ILE A 356 18.66 -17.68 -8.02
CA ILE A 356 18.18 -18.86 -8.74
C ILE A 356 19.37 -19.69 -9.28
N HIS A 357 20.57 -19.14 -9.32
CA HIS A 357 21.75 -19.76 -9.93
C HIS A 357 22.85 -20.12 -8.94
N ILE A 358 22.53 -20.18 -7.63
CA ILE A 358 23.44 -20.68 -6.60
C ILE A 358 23.24 -22.17 -6.41
#